data_6310fc051b334f2b98b5d3fbcfd1d770
#
_entry.id   6310fc051b334f2b98b5d3fbcfd1d770
#
_cell.length_a   1.000
_cell.length_b   1.000
_cell.length_c   1.000
_cell.angle_alpha   90.00
_cell.angle_beta   90.00
_cell.angle_gamma   90.00
#
_symmetry.space_group_name_H-M   'P 1'
#
loop_
_entity.id
_entity.type
_entity.pdbx_description
1 polymer ?
#
loop_
_entity_poly.entity_id
_entity_poly.type
_entity_poly.pdbx_seq_one_letter_code
_entity_poly.pdbx_strand_id
1 'polypeptide(L)'
;MREPAVLYLTVLLAIVPARAASTGTPPLTFEDRVAAQRAIEQVYWNHRIWPSANPAPKPPLSATMSDDAIRAKVTDTLRKSNALDRWWKRPVTGEQLQAEMERMARDTRDGATLRELFHALGDDPYVI
;
A
#
# COMPACT_ATOMS: atom_id res chain seq x y z
N MET A 1 43.94 -57.20 -35.15
CA MET A 1 43.81 -56.22 -34.07
C MET A 1 42.64 -55.33 -34.36
N ARG A 2 41.60 -55.48 -33.57
CA ARG A 2 40.35 -54.67 -33.73
C ARG A 2 40.37 -53.59 -32.68
N GLU A 3 40.42 -52.34 -33.13
CA GLU A 3 40.29 -51.22 -32.23
C GLU A 3 38.81 -51.03 -31.86
N PRO A 4 38.45 -50.80 -30.56
CA PRO A 4 37.08 -50.48 -30.17
C PRO A 4 36.79 -48.98 -30.41
N ALA A 5 35.77 -48.74 -31.21
CA ALA A 5 35.22 -47.40 -31.41
C ALA A 5 34.61 -46.86 -30.09
N VAL A 6 35.26 -45.84 -29.54
CA VAL A 6 34.70 -45.13 -28.36
C VAL A 6 33.62 -44.13 -28.86
N LEU A 7 32.39 -44.48 -28.55
CA LEU A 7 31.22 -43.62 -28.83
C LEU A 7 31.19 -42.49 -27.80
N TYR A 8 31.57 -41.26 -28.20
CA TYR A 8 31.37 -40.07 -27.38
C TYR A 8 29.92 -39.64 -27.45
N LEU A 9 29.17 -40.00 -26.37
CA LEU A 9 27.82 -39.49 -26.16
C LEU A 9 27.92 -38.05 -25.63
N THR A 10 27.79 -37.06 -26.52
CA THR A 10 27.69 -35.66 -26.14
C THR A 10 26.31 -35.40 -25.57
N VAL A 11 26.21 -35.36 -24.24
CA VAL A 11 25.00 -34.87 -23.56
C VAL A 11 24.93 -33.35 -23.73
N LEU A 12 24.09 -32.92 -24.63
CA LEU A 12 23.73 -31.49 -24.75
C LEU A 12 22.82 -31.12 -23.57
N LEU A 13 23.42 -30.56 -22.53
CA LEU A 13 22.70 -29.96 -21.40
C LEU A 13 22.06 -28.67 -21.89
N ALA A 14 20.78 -28.71 -22.27
CA ALA A 14 19.99 -27.54 -22.59
C ALA A 14 19.82 -26.71 -21.30
N ILE A 15 20.60 -25.65 -21.17
CA ILE A 15 20.39 -24.62 -20.16
C ILE A 15 19.14 -23.86 -20.55
N VAL A 16 18.00 -24.27 -19.98
CA VAL A 16 16.78 -23.45 -20.03
C VAL A 16 17.04 -22.27 -19.11
N PRO A 17 17.04 -21.02 -19.61
CA PRO A 17 17.13 -19.87 -18.72
C PRO A 17 15.88 -19.87 -17.83
N ALA A 18 16.06 -20.13 -16.55
CA ALA A 18 15.03 -19.93 -15.54
C ALA A 18 14.63 -18.44 -15.62
N ARG A 19 13.49 -18.19 -16.23
CA ARG A 19 12.87 -16.88 -16.22
C ARG A 19 12.53 -16.62 -14.76
N ALA A 20 13.33 -15.80 -14.09
CA ALA A 20 13.04 -15.32 -12.75
C ALA A 20 11.66 -14.64 -12.84
N ALA A 21 10.64 -15.31 -12.34
CA ALA A 21 9.35 -14.70 -12.10
C ALA A 21 9.62 -13.56 -11.12
N SER A 22 9.44 -12.33 -11.56
CA SER A 22 9.47 -11.17 -10.68
C SER A 22 8.35 -11.37 -9.66
N THR A 23 8.71 -11.81 -8.45
CA THR A 23 7.81 -11.90 -7.30
C THR A 23 7.60 -10.49 -6.72
N GLY A 24 7.37 -9.50 -7.59
CA GLY A 24 6.96 -8.18 -7.17
C GLY A 24 5.51 -8.23 -6.75
N THR A 25 5.20 -7.74 -5.55
CA THR A 25 3.83 -7.47 -5.15
C THR A 25 3.16 -6.62 -6.24
N PRO A 26 1.96 -7.02 -6.73
CA PRO A 26 1.29 -6.24 -7.75
C PRO A 26 0.97 -4.83 -7.23
N PRO A 27 1.01 -3.80 -8.09
CA PRO A 27 0.71 -2.44 -7.66
C PRO A 27 -0.71 -2.36 -7.10
N LEU A 28 -0.90 -1.55 -6.03
CA LEU A 28 -2.22 -1.31 -5.46
C LEU A 28 -3.17 -0.77 -6.52
N THR A 29 -4.32 -1.41 -6.63
CA THR A 29 -5.40 -0.94 -7.50
C THR A 29 -6.05 0.32 -6.92
N PHE A 30 -6.89 0.98 -7.71
CA PHE A 30 -7.69 2.10 -7.20
C PHE A 30 -8.62 1.67 -6.07
N GLU A 31 -9.23 0.48 -6.18
CA GLU A 31 -10.14 -0.05 -5.16
C GLU A 31 -9.41 -0.40 -3.85
N ASP A 32 -8.19 -0.93 -3.93
CA ASP A 32 -7.36 -1.16 -2.73
C ASP A 32 -7.09 0.15 -2.00
N ARG A 33 -6.80 1.22 -2.74
CA ARG A 33 -6.57 2.56 -2.17
C ARG A 33 -7.84 3.14 -1.56
N VAL A 34 -9.00 2.92 -2.18
CA VAL A 34 -10.30 3.33 -1.64
C VAL A 34 -10.61 2.58 -0.34
N ALA A 35 -10.35 1.27 -0.31
CA ALA A 35 -10.53 0.46 0.89
C ALA A 35 -9.62 0.92 2.03
N ALA A 36 -8.34 1.17 1.74
CA ALA A 36 -7.39 1.71 2.71
C ALA A 36 -7.82 3.10 3.23
N GLN A 37 -8.22 4.01 2.34
CA GLN A 37 -8.70 5.34 2.74
C GLN A 37 -9.95 5.24 3.63
N ARG A 38 -10.87 4.33 3.33
CA ARG A 38 -12.05 4.11 4.16
C ARG A 38 -11.68 3.60 5.55
N ALA A 39 -10.72 2.69 5.65
CA ALA A 39 -10.24 2.18 6.92
C ALA A 39 -9.63 3.30 7.78
N ILE A 40 -8.81 4.17 7.19
CA ILE A 40 -8.24 5.35 7.85
C ILE A 40 -9.34 6.30 8.36
N GLU A 41 -10.31 6.62 7.50
CA GLU A 41 -11.42 7.52 7.88
C GLU A 41 -12.27 6.92 9.02
N GLN A 42 -12.44 5.59 9.04
CA GLN A 42 -13.17 4.91 10.11
C GLN A 42 -12.44 5.04 11.46
N VAL A 43 -11.12 4.89 11.48
CA VAL A 43 -10.33 5.11 12.71
C VAL A 43 -10.49 6.55 13.19
N TYR A 44 -10.30 7.53 12.32
CA TYR A 44 -10.50 8.94 12.69
C TYR A 44 -11.92 9.23 13.15
N TRP A 45 -12.92 8.62 12.50
CA TRP A 45 -14.31 8.76 12.92
C TRP A 45 -14.55 8.18 14.31
N ASN A 46 -13.97 7.03 14.63
CA ASN A 46 -14.10 6.38 15.94
C ASN A 46 -13.59 7.30 17.06
N HIS A 47 -12.46 7.96 16.84
CA HIS A 47 -11.83 8.90 17.78
C HIS A 47 -12.50 10.30 17.82
N ARG A 48 -13.38 10.59 16.86
CA ARG A 48 -14.05 11.89 16.82
C ARG A 48 -15.02 12.03 17.99
N ILE A 49 -14.83 13.08 18.76
CA ILE A 49 -15.71 13.43 19.88
C ILE A 49 -17.13 13.71 19.36
N TRP A 50 -18.11 13.10 20.00
CA TRP A 50 -19.52 13.39 19.76
C TRP A 50 -20.08 14.05 21.02
N PRO A 51 -20.37 15.36 21.04
CA PRO A 51 -20.83 16.06 22.22
C PRO A 51 -22.12 15.49 22.76
N SER A 52 -22.24 15.39 24.08
CA SER A 52 -23.43 14.91 24.77
C SER A 52 -24.66 15.83 24.55
N ALA A 53 -24.42 17.07 24.15
CA ALA A 53 -25.47 18.02 23.78
C ALA A 53 -26.18 17.70 22.45
N ASN A 54 -25.62 16.80 21.65
CA ASN A 54 -26.29 16.35 20.43
C ASN A 54 -27.51 15.49 20.80
N PRO A 55 -28.69 15.77 20.22
CA PRO A 55 -29.92 15.05 20.56
C PRO A 55 -29.95 13.60 20.05
N ALA A 56 -29.11 13.28 19.07
CA ALA A 56 -29.04 11.95 18.45
C ALA A 56 -27.69 11.27 18.75
N PRO A 57 -27.65 9.94 18.79
CA PRO A 57 -26.41 9.19 18.92
C PRO A 57 -25.49 9.46 17.73
N LYS A 58 -24.18 9.23 17.93
CA LYS A 58 -23.18 9.39 16.87
C LYS A 58 -23.54 8.50 15.68
N PRO A 59 -23.73 9.07 14.47
CA PRO A 59 -24.08 8.30 13.30
C PRO A 59 -22.89 7.46 12.80
N PRO A 60 -23.09 6.45 11.96
CA PRO A 60 -22.00 5.75 11.30
C PRO A 60 -21.24 6.68 10.33
N LEU A 61 -19.97 6.34 10.03
CA LEU A 61 -19.16 7.10 9.08
C LEU A 61 -19.87 7.31 7.74
N SER A 62 -20.55 6.27 7.22
CA SER A 62 -21.26 6.32 5.94
C SER A 62 -22.37 7.36 5.85
N ALA A 63 -22.93 7.77 6.99
CA ALA A 63 -23.93 8.84 7.04
C ALA A 63 -23.29 10.25 6.97
N THR A 64 -21.98 10.36 7.22
CA THR A 64 -21.26 11.63 7.25
C THR A 64 -20.33 11.78 6.05
N MET A 65 -19.76 10.69 5.58
CA MET A 65 -18.85 10.65 4.45
C MET A 65 -19.30 9.55 3.47
N SER A 66 -19.76 9.95 2.30
CA SER A 66 -20.20 9.04 1.26
C SER A 66 -19.02 8.28 0.63
N ASP A 67 -19.33 7.18 -0.04
CA ASP A 67 -18.33 6.42 -0.82
C ASP A 67 -17.68 7.29 -1.92
N ASP A 68 -18.48 8.12 -2.57
CA ASP A 68 -17.99 9.05 -3.59
C ASP A 68 -17.01 10.09 -3.00
N ALA A 69 -17.23 10.55 -1.77
CA ALA A 69 -16.30 11.45 -1.09
C ALA A 69 -14.96 10.78 -0.80
N ILE A 70 -14.96 9.51 -0.40
CA ILE A 70 -13.73 8.72 -0.19
C ILE A 70 -13.00 8.53 -1.52
N ARG A 71 -13.71 8.16 -2.59
CA ARG A 71 -13.15 8.01 -3.95
C ARG A 71 -12.56 9.32 -4.47
N ALA A 72 -13.22 10.42 -4.23
CA ALA A 72 -12.72 11.75 -4.60
C ALA A 72 -11.40 12.09 -3.89
N LYS A 73 -11.26 11.75 -2.59
CA LYS A 73 -10.00 11.91 -1.85
C LYS A 73 -8.87 11.11 -2.48
N VAL A 74 -9.10 9.83 -2.79
CA VAL A 74 -8.10 8.97 -3.43
C VAL A 74 -7.71 9.51 -4.80
N THR A 75 -8.69 9.92 -5.61
CA THR A 75 -8.45 10.51 -6.92
C THR A 75 -7.60 11.78 -6.82
N ASP A 76 -7.90 12.66 -5.87
CA ASP A 76 -7.14 13.90 -5.66
C ASP A 76 -5.70 13.63 -5.22
N THR A 77 -5.50 12.66 -4.32
CA THR A 77 -4.16 12.23 -3.88
C THR A 77 -3.33 11.70 -5.04
N LEU A 78 -3.91 10.79 -5.86
CA LEU A 78 -3.23 10.24 -7.03
C LEU A 78 -2.91 11.32 -8.06
N ARG A 79 -3.84 12.26 -8.29
CA ARG A 79 -3.60 13.39 -9.20
C ARG A 79 -2.43 14.25 -8.74
N LYS A 80 -2.35 14.55 -7.44
CA LYS A 80 -1.26 15.35 -6.85
C LYS A 80 0.08 14.60 -6.92
N SER A 81 0.10 13.32 -6.60
CA SER A 81 1.30 12.48 -6.72
C SER A 81 1.80 12.40 -8.15
N ASN A 82 0.91 12.17 -9.11
CA ASN A 82 1.25 12.14 -10.53
C ASN A 82 1.75 13.50 -11.03
N ALA A 83 1.21 14.61 -10.50
CA ALA A 83 1.68 15.96 -10.85
C ALA A 83 3.11 16.20 -10.35
N LEU A 84 3.46 15.74 -9.14
CA LEU A 84 4.82 15.82 -8.61
C LEU A 84 5.81 15.09 -9.52
N ASP A 85 5.48 13.89 -9.98
CA ASP A 85 6.32 13.15 -10.91
C ASP A 85 6.37 13.81 -12.29
N ARG A 86 5.22 14.08 -12.90
CA ARG A 86 5.12 14.50 -14.30
C ARG A 86 5.64 15.91 -14.55
N TRP A 87 5.29 16.87 -13.67
CA TRP A 87 5.58 18.28 -13.87
C TRP A 87 6.84 18.72 -13.15
N TRP A 88 7.05 18.29 -11.92
CA TRP A 88 8.21 18.69 -11.14
C TRP A 88 9.38 17.70 -11.18
N LYS A 89 9.19 16.51 -11.81
CA LYS A 89 10.20 15.43 -11.85
C LYS A 89 10.71 15.06 -10.45
N ARG A 90 9.80 15.08 -9.48
CA ARG A 90 10.07 14.77 -8.07
C ARG A 90 9.06 13.74 -7.56
N PRO A 91 9.14 12.48 -8.06
CA PRO A 91 8.28 11.42 -7.56
C PRO A 91 8.54 11.20 -6.06
N VAL A 92 7.49 10.87 -5.34
CA VAL A 92 7.63 10.42 -3.95
C VAL A 92 8.24 9.02 -3.98
N THR A 93 9.37 8.85 -3.31
CA THR A 93 10.10 7.57 -3.27
C THR A 93 9.70 6.73 -2.06
N GLY A 94 9.91 5.39 -2.15
CA GLY A 94 9.70 4.50 -1.02
C GLY A 94 10.55 4.86 0.20
N GLU A 95 11.78 5.34 0.00
CA GLU A 95 12.66 5.80 1.09
C GLU A 95 12.07 7.01 1.81
N GLN A 96 11.48 7.97 1.07
CA GLN A 96 10.83 9.14 1.67
C GLN A 96 9.58 8.72 2.48
N LEU A 97 8.81 7.79 1.97
CA LEU A 97 7.65 7.24 2.70
C LEU A 97 8.09 6.51 3.96
N GLN A 98 9.12 5.67 3.87
CA GLN A 98 9.66 4.96 5.02
C GLN A 98 10.19 5.93 6.10
N ALA A 99 10.95 6.94 5.70
CA ALA A 99 11.46 7.96 6.61
C ALA A 99 10.33 8.73 7.31
N GLU A 100 9.25 9.02 6.59
CA GLU A 100 8.07 9.68 7.18
C GLU A 100 7.35 8.79 8.19
N MET A 101 7.19 7.51 7.88
CA MET A 101 6.59 6.54 8.81
C MET A 101 7.42 6.41 10.10
N GLU A 102 8.74 6.34 9.98
CA GLU A 102 9.66 6.31 11.13
C GLU A 102 9.57 7.60 11.94
N ARG A 103 9.47 8.75 11.27
CA ARG A 103 9.25 10.04 11.93
C ARG A 103 7.92 10.04 12.68
N MET A 104 6.84 9.59 12.05
CA MET A 104 5.53 9.49 12.69
C MET A 104 5.57 8.60 13.93
N ALA A 105 6.20 7.43 13.83
CA ALA A 105 6.33 6.51 14.95
C ALA A 105 7.14 7.09 16.12
N ARG A 106 8.20 7.86 15.84
CA ARG A 106 9.06 8.48 16.85
C ARG A 106 8.42 9.69 17.50
N ASP A 107 7.75 10.53 16.73
CA ASP A 107 7.35 11.87 17.14
C ASP A 107 5.86 11.96 17.53
N THR A 108 5.08 10.88 17.34
CA THR A 108 3.66 10.87 17.67
C THR A 108 3.44 11.03 19.18
N ARG A 109 2.45 11.85 19.54
CA ARG A 109 1.95 11.95 20.92
C ARG A 109 0.83 10.94 21.22
N ASP A 110 0.32 10.29 20.19
CA ASP A 110 -0.73 9.29 20.27
C ASP A 110 -0.32 8.01 19.51
N GLY A 111 0.57 7.26 20.13
CA GLY A 111 1.03 5.98 19.58
C GLY A 111 -0.05 4.90 19.55
N ALA A 112 -1.13 5.06 20.34
CA ALA A 112 -2.25 4.13 20.34
C ALA A 112 -3.06 4.26 19.04
N THR A 113 -3.45 5.48 18.69
CA THR A 113 -4.16 5.75 17.42
C THR A 113 -3.29 5.41 16.21
N LEU A 114 -1.97 5.66 16.27
CA LEU A 114 -1.09 5.28 15.15
C LEU A 114 -1.06 3.75 14.95
N ARG A 115 -0.99 2.96 16.02
CA ARG A 115 -1.07 1.49 15.92
C ARG A 115 -2.43 1.02 15.40
N GLU A 116 -3.51 1.67 15.82
CA GLU A 116 -4.85 1.36 15.31
C GLU A 116 -4.95 1.62 13.80
N LEU A 117 -4.36 2.72 13.30
CA LEU A 117 -4.28 3.01 11.87
C LEU A 117 -3.52 1.92 11.12
N PHE A 118 -2.36 1.50 11.59
CA PHE A 118 -1.59 0.44 10.94
C PHE A 118 -2.36 -0.88 10.96
N HIS A 119 -2.97 -1.22 12.09
CA HIS A 119 -3.80 -2.43 12.20
C HIS A 119 -5.02 -2.38 11.27
N ALA A 120 -5.68 -1.25 11.12
CA ALA A 120 -6.79 -1.07 10.18
C ALA A 120 -6.38 -1.24 8.71
N LEU A 121 -5.09 -1.05 8.40
CA LEU A 121 -4.47 -1.30 7.10
C LEU A 121 -3.89 -2.72 6.98
N GLY A 122 -4.19 -3.60 7.95
CA GLY A 122 -3.76 -5.00 7.97
C GLY A 122 -2.30 -5.20 8.35
N ASP A 123 -1.65 -4.19 8.93
CA ASP A 123 -0.20 -4.18 9.24
C ASP A 123 0.65 -4.51 7.99
N ASP A 124 0.11 -4.24 6.81
CA ASP A 124 0.76 -4.52 5.54
C ASP A 124 1.65 -3.33 5.15
N PRO A 125 2.99 -3.49 5.15
CA PRO A 125 3.92 -2.42 4.82
C PRO A 125 3.79 -1.90 3.38
N TYR A 126 3.08 -2.63 2.53
CA TYR A 126 2.81 -2.23 1.17
C TYR A 126 1.57 -1.33 1.04
N VAL A 127 0.64 -1.43 1.98
CA VAL A 127 -0.59 -0.62 2.04
C VAL A 127 -0.38 0.64 2.87
N ILE A 128 0.44 0.56 3.93
CA ILE A 128 0.80 1.66 4.80
C ILE A 128 1.68 2.66 4.03
#